data_485ab34a4783216876471718d3e5b74d
#
_entry.id   485ab34a4783216876471718d3e5b74d
#
_cell.length_a   1.000
_cell.length_b   1.000
_cell.length_c   1.000
_cell.angle_alpha   90.00
_cell.angle_beta   90.00
_cell.angle_gamma   90.00
#
_symmetry.space_group_name_H-M   'P 1'
#
loop_
_entity.id
_entity.type
_entity.pdbx_description
1 polymer ?
#
loop_
_entity_poly.entity_id
_entity_poly.type
_entity_poly.pdbx_seq_one_letter_code
_entity_poly.pdbx_strand_id
1 'polypeptide(L)'
;WSFDASQKQFITNAIANLRAKGAEIIVFNFHWGEERQYRSNATQRAIAHYCIDSGADLVIGHHPHVVQEVETYKGKQIAYSLGNLSFGGNRNPADKNCLLFQQTFTVGLESRAVEGSSYRAVPYKVSSVTYRNDYRPTPA
;
A
#
# COMPACT_ATOMS: atom_id res chain seq x y z
N TRP A 1 11.99 -13.47 1.00
CA TRP A 1 12.22 -12.15 1.63
C TRP A 1 12.44 -12.37 3.13
N SER A 2 13.60 -11.95 3.62
CA SER A 2 13.88 -11.89 5.07
C SER A 2 13.76 -10.42 5.50
N PHE A 3 13.22 -10.19 6.69
CA PHE A 3 13.18 -8.86 7.29
C PHE A 3 14.27 -8.77 8.36
N ASP A 4 15.45 -8.38 7.93
CA ASP A 4 16.67 -8.35 8.74
C ASP A 4 17.08 -6.94 9.19
N ALA A 5 18.21 -6.86 9.90
CA ALA A 5 18.71 -5.60 10.43
C ALA A 5 19.09 -4.57 9.34
N SER A 6 19.54 -5.03 8.16
CA SER A 6 19.94 -4.12 7.08
C SER A 6 18.72 -3.44 6.45
N GLN A 7 17.61 -4.16 6.30
CA GLN A 7 16.35 -3.61 5.80
C GLN A 7 15.72 -2.64 6.81
N LYS A 8 15.79 -2.96 8.10
CA LYS A 8 15.37 -2.04 9.17
C LYS A 8 16.17 -0.74 9.12
N GLN A 9 17.48 -0.85 9.01
CA GLN A 9 18.36 0.32 8.91
C GLN A 9 18.07 1.16 7.67
N PHE A 10 17.80 0.52 6.52
CA PHE A 10 17.41 1.20 5.29
C PHE A 10 16.11 2.02 5.49
N ILE A 11 15.07 1.43 6.09
CA ILE A 11 13.80 2.10 6.36
C ILE A 11 14.02 3.31 7.28
N THR A 12 14.74 3.12 8.38
CA THR A 12 15.01 4.19 9.35
C THR A 12 15.79 5.33 8.72
N ASN A 13 16.85 5.03 7.95
CA ASN A 13 17.66 6.03 7.26
C ASN A 13 16.86 6.78 6.19
N ALA A 14 16.02 6.07 5.42
CA ALA A 14 15.17 6.68 4.40
C ALA A 14 14.20 7.70 5.02
N ILE A 15 13.54 7.34 6.12
CA ILE A 15 12.63 8.24 6.85
C ILE A 15 13.39 9.46 7.37
N ALA A 16 14.52 9.26 8.06
CA ALA A 16 15.33 10.35 8.61
C ALA A 16 15.80 11.32 7.51
N ASN A 17 16.27 10.78 6.38
CA ASN A 17 16.71 11.59 5.23
C ASN A 17 15.56 12.38 4.60
N LEU A 18 14.38 11.77 4.43
CA LEU A 18 13.22 12.47 3.89
C LEU A 18 12.74 13.57 4.83
N ARG A 19 12.65 13.32 6.14
CA ARG A 19 12.31 14.34 7.14
C ARG A 19 13.32 15.49 7.15
N ALA A 20 14.61 15.19 7.10
CA ALA A 20 15.66 16.21 7.01
C ALA A 20 15.55 17.10 5.75
N LYS A 21 14.98 16.56 4.67
CA LYS A 21 14.68 17.30 3.43
C LYS A 21 13.33 18.02 3.46
N GLY A 22 12.61 18.00 4.56
CA GLY A 22 11.33 18.69 4.75
C GLY A 22 10.11 17.92 4.29
N ALA A 23 10.19 16.60 4.08
CA ALA A 23 9.01 15.81 3.78
C ALA A 23 8.04 15.78 4.96
N GLU A 24 6.81 16.23 4.75
CA GLU A 24 5.76 16.25 5.77
C GLU A 24 4.93 14.95 5.79
N ILE A 25 4.86 14.27 4.66
CA ILE A 25 4.17 12.98 4.49
C ILE A 25 5.16 11.97 3.91
N ILE A 26 5.27 10.82 4.54
CA ILE A 26 6.13 9.72 4.09
C ILE A 26 5.28 8.49 3.79
N VAL A 27 5.32 8.05 2.54
CA VAL A 27 4.62 6.87 2.05
C VAL A 27 5.64 5.82 1.60
N PHE A 28 5.51 4.60 2.09
CA PHE A 28 6.26 3.46 1.57
C PHE A 28 5.41 2.67 0.60
N ASN A 29 6.00 2.35 -0.56
CA ASN A 29 5.42 1.43 -1.53
C ASN A 29 6.28 0.17 -1.59
N PHE A 30 5.64 -0.99 -1.45
CA PHE A 30 6.30 -2.29 -1.47
C PHE A 30 5.75 -3.18 -2.59
N HIS A 31 6.65 -3.96 -3.18
CA HIS A 31 6.34 -5.09 -4.04
C HIS A 31 6.75 -6.36 -3.29
N TRP A 32 5.79 -7.04 -2.66
CA TRP A 32 6.04 -8.05 -1.63
C TRP A 32 4.96 -9.14 -1.57
N GLY A 33 5.14 -10.08 -0.66
CA GLY A 33 4.16 -11.14 -0.40
C GLY A 33 4.23 -12.28 -1.42
N GLU A 34 3.14 -13.00 -1.55
CA GLU A 34 3.01 -14.15 -2.44
C GLU A 34 1.81 -13.96 -3.35
N GLU A 35 1.96 -14.36 -4.62
CA GLU A 35 0.88 -14.27 -5.60
C GLU A 35 -0.36 -15.05 -5.16
N ARG A 36 -1.54 -14.49 -5.39
CA ARG A 36 -2.86 -15.09 -5.14
C ARG A 36 -3.14 -15.41 -3.67
N GLN A 37 -2.35 -14.90 -2.73
CA GLN A 37 -2.66 -14.98 -1.30
C GLN A 37 -3.53 -13.78 -0.91
N TYR A 38 -4.74 -14.06 -0.43
CA TYR A 38 -5.73 -13.02 -0.06
C TYR A 38 -5.50 -12.43 1.34
N ARG A 39 -4.49 -12.91 2.05
CA ARG A 39 -4.08 -12.40 3.37
C ARG A 39 -2.61 -12.09 3.37
N SER A 40 -2.25 -11.00 4.03
CA SER A 40 -0.86 -10.66 4.25
C SER A 40 -0.16 -11.72 5.10
N ASN A 41 1.08 -12.03 4.79
CA ASN A 41 1.91 -12.93 5.58
C ASN A 41 2.61 -12.18 6.74
N ALA A 42 3.25 -12.94 7.62
CA ALA A 42 3.92 -12.38 8.80
C ALA A 42 5.04 -11.38 8.45
N THR A 43 5.76 -11.63 7.35
CA THR A 43 6.84 -10.74 6.88
C THR A 43 6.30 -9.40 6.39
N GLN A 44 5.21 -9.41 5.60
CA GLN A 44 4.55 -8.18 5.17
C GLN A 44 4.12 -7.33 6.37
N ARG A 45 3.46 -7.95 7.36
CA ARG A 45 3.01 -7.25 8.58
C ARG A 45 4.18 -6.69 9.39
N ALA A 46 5.24 -7.48 9.57
CA ALA A 46 6.42 -7.02 10.31
C ALA A 46 7.09 -5.81 9.66
N ILE A 47 7.24 -5.80 8.33
CA ILE A 47 7.80 -4.68 7.58
C ILE A 47 6.90 -3.45 7.70
N ALA A 48 5.59 -3.62 7.45
CA ALA A 48 4.64 -2.51 7.49
C ALA A 48 4.58 -1.84 8.86
N HIS A 49 4.46 -2.64 9.92
CA HIS A 49 4.44 -2.13 11.30
C HIS A 49 5.75 -1.39 11.62
N TYR A 50 6.89 -1.93 11.20
CA TYR A 50 8.18 -1.28 11.41
C TYR A 50 8.28 0.07 10.68
N CYS A 51 7.77 0.18 9.45
CA CYS A 51 7.70 1.45 8.73
C CYS A 51 6.88 2.49 9.50
N ILE A 52 5.69 2.11 9.97
CA ILE A 52 4.83 3.01 10.76
C ILE A 52 5.50 3.39 12.08
N ASP A 53 6.07 2.43 12.80
CA ASP A 53 6.77 2.66 14.07
C ASP A 53 8.00 3.57 13.89
N SER A 54 8.63 3.53 12.72
CA SER A 54 9.78 4.38 12.37
C SER A 54 9.38 5.77 11.86
N GLY A 55 8.08 6.06 11.67
CA GLY A 55 7.58 7.39 11.31
C GLY A 55 7.01 7.56 9.91
N ALA A 56 6.71 6.46 9.20
CA ALA A 56 5.93 6.51 7.96
C ALA A 56 4.46 6.85 8.25
N ASP A 57 3.80 7.50 7.29
CA ASP A 57 2.40 7.94 7.41
C ASP A 57 1.43 7.01 6.68
N LEU A 58 1.92 6.21 5.74
CA LEU A 58 1.15 5.25 4.95
C LEU A 58 2.07 4.17 4.39
N VAL A 59 1.57 2.95 4.32
CA VAL A 59 2.23 1.83 3.62
C VAL A 59 1.27 1.27 2.57
N ILE A 60 1.75 1.11 1.34
CA ILE A 60 1.00 0.53 0.21
C ILE A 60 1.79 -0.63 -0.36
N GLY A 61 1.13 -1.77 -0.54
CA GLY A 61 1.71 -2.97 -1.09
C GLY A 61 1.12 -3.39 -2.43
N HIS A 62 1.94 -4.08 -3.20
CA HIS A 62 1.65 -4.63 -4.52
C HIS A 62 2.28 -6.02 -4.65
N HIS A 63 2.07 -6.72 -5.74
CA HIS A 63 2.59 -8.03 -6.13
C HIS A 63 1.60 -9.20 -5.95
N PRO A 64 0.81 -9.35 -4.88
CA PRO A 64 -0.07 -10.52 -4.76
C PRO A 64 -1.09 -10.68 -5.90
N HIS A 65 -1.29 -9.65 -6.73
CA HIS A 65 -2.25 -9.63 -7.84
C HIS A 65 -3.70 -9.89 -7.44
N VAL A 66 -3.97 -9.87 -6.15
CA VAL A 66 -5.30 -9.92 -5.52
C VAL A 66 -5.36 -8.85 -4.42
N VAL A 67 -6.55 -8.44 -4.05
CA VAL A 67 -6.73 -7.51 -2.94
C VAL A 67 -6.45 -8.23 -1.63
N GLN A 68 -5.61 -7.65 -0.81
CA GLN A 68 -5.41 -8.02 0.59
C GLN A 68 -6.04 -6.97 1.51
N GLU A 69 -6.06 -7.23 2.80
CA GLU A 69 -6.67 -6.36 3.79
C GLU A 69 -6.04 -4.96 3.85
N VAL A 70 -6.84 -4.00 4.29
CA VAL A 70 -6.38 -2.69 4.76
C VAL A 70 -6.43 -2.70 6.28
N GLU A 71 -5.30 -2.46 6.91
CA GLU A 71 -5.16 -2.41 8.36
C GLU A 71 -5.04 -0.95 8.82
N THR A 72 -5.63 -0.63 9.96
CA THR A 72 -5.33 0.60 10.70
C THR A 72 -4.41 0.24 11.86
N TYR A 73 -3.15 0.64 11.77
CA TYR A 73 -2.14 0.40 12.77
C TYR A 73 -1.65 1.73 13.37
N LYS A 74 -1.82 1.90 14.68
CA LYS A 74 -1.48 3.16 15.39
C LYS A 74 -2.06 4.41 14.70
N GLY A 75 -3.30 4.31 14.22
CA GLY A 75 -4.00 5.40 13.55
C GLY A 75 -3.60 5.66 12.09
N LYS A 76 -2.69 4.87 11.53
CA LYS A 76 -2.21 4.99 10.15
C LYS A 76 -2.62 3.77 9.31
N GLN A 77 -2.77 3.94 8.02
CA GLN A 77 -3.25 2.89 7.13
C GLN A 77 -2.10 2.09 6.53
N ILE A 78 -2.35 0.80 6.38
CA ILE A 78 -1.52 -0.15 5.66
C ILE A 78 -2.45 -0.88 4.68
N ALA A 79 -2.27 -0.64 3.38
CA ALA A 79 -2.96 -1.40 2.33
C ALA A 79 -1.99 -2.47 1.82
N TYR A 80 -2.18 -3.72 2.21
CA TYR A 80 -1.21 -4.79 1.94
C TYR A 80 -1.12 -5.19 0.48
N SER A 81 -2.22 -5.14 -0.28
CA SER A 81 -2.24 -5.27 -1.73
C SER A 81 -3.52 -4.65 -2.32
N LEU A 82 -3.36 -3.86 -3.36
CA LEU A 82 -4.47 -3.21 -4.06
C LEU A 82 -5.03 -4.04 -5.22
N GLY A 83 -4.45 -5.20 -5.52
CA GLY A 83 -4.79 -5.95 -6.73
C GLY A 83 -4.30 -5.27 -8.01
N ASN A 84 -4.94 -5.55 -9.14
CA ASN A 84 -4.55 -5.08 -10.46
C ASN A 84 -5.52 -4.03 -11.00
N LEU A 85 -5.21 -2.75 -10.89
CA LEU A 85 -6.06 -1.69 -11.48
C LEU A 85 -5.74 -1.50 -12.98
N SER A 86 -4.45 -1.37 -13.32
CA SER A 86 -3.98 -1.24 -14.70
C SER A 86 -2.86 -2.25 -14.91
N PHE A 87 -3.18 -3.36 -15.54
CA PHE A 87 -2.27 -4.51 -15.62
C PHE A 87 -2.36 -5.22 -16.98
N GLY A 88 -1.26 -5.16 -17.74
CA GLY A 88 -1.16 -5.78 -19.07
C GLY A 88 -0.62 -7.20 -19.07
N GLY A 89 -0.12 -7.71 -17.95
CA GLY A 89 0.60 -8.99 -17.87
C GLY A 89 -0.26 -10.25 -17.94
N ASN A 90 -1.58 -10.13 -17.87
CA ASN A 90 -2.49 -11.27 -17.93
C ASN A 90 -3.74 -10.93 -18.75
N ARG A 91 -3.98 -11.75 -19.81
CA ARG A 91 -5.14 -11.56 -20.70
C ARG A 91 -6.48 -11.92 -20.04
N ASN A 92 -6.46 -12.74 -19.01
CA ASN A 92 -7.66 -13.13 -18.27
C ASN A 92 -7.30 -13.49 -16.81
N PRO A 93 -7.01 -12.50 -15.96
CA PRO A 93 -6.73 -12.77 -14.56
C PRO A 93 -7.95 -13.46 -13.91
N ALA A 94 -7.69 -14.50 -13.11
CA ALA A 94 -8.74 -15.25 -12.41
C ALA A 94 -9.50 -14.34 -11.42
N ASP A 95 -8.79 -13.50 -10.69
CA ASP A 95 -9.36 -12.43 -9.88
C ASP A 95 -9.21 -11.09 -10.62
N LYS A 96 -10.33 -10.43 -10.84
CA LYS A 96 -10.39 -9.12 -11.48
C LYS A 96 -10.61 -7.98 -10.50
N ASN A 97 -10.77 -8.30 -9.21
CA ASN A 97 -11.01 -7.29 -8.19
C ASN A 97 -9.73 -6.51 -7.88
N CYS A 98 -9.89 -5.23 -7.68
CA CYS A 98 -8.83 -4.32 -7.23
C CYS A 98 -9.42 -3.19 -6.40
N LEU A 99 -8.57 -2.44 -5.74
CA LEU A 99 -8.94 -1.27 -4.97
C LEU A 99 -8.30 -0.01 -5.55
N LEU A 100 -9.10 1.04 -5.66
CA LEU A 100 -8.61 2.40 -5.77
C LEU A 100 -8.54 2.96 -4.35
N PHE A 101 -7.33 3.14 -3.83
CA PHE A 101 -7.09 3.59 -2.46
C PHE A 101 -6.82 5.10 -2.45
N GLN A 102 -7.67 5.83 -1.73
CA GLN A 102 -7.55 7.27 -1.54
C GLN A 102 -7.20 7.56 -0.09
N GLN A 103 -6.12 8.29 0.14
CA GLN A 103 -5.73 8.77 1.46
C GLN A 103 -5.77 10.28 1.47
N THR A 104 -6.41 10.86 2.48
CA THR A 104 -6.39 12.30 2.77
C THR A 104 -5.57 12.52 4.02
N PHE A 105 -4.66 13.49 3.97
CA PHE A 105 -3.88 13.93 5.11
C PHE A 105 -4.20 15.38 5.45
N THR A 106 -4.33 15.68 6.73
CA THR A 106 -4.33 17.04 7.25
C THR A 106 -2.95 17.31 7.85
N VAL A 107 -2.25 18.30 7.32
CA VAL A 107 -0.91 18.69 7.78
C VAL A 107 -1.01 20.03 8.51
N GLY A 108 -0.48 20.11 9.72
CA GLY A 108 -0.44 21.33 10.49
C GLY A 108 0.52 22.35 9.86
N LEU A 109 0.07 23.61 9.74
CA LEU A 109 0.89 24.68 9.16
C LEU A 109 2.11 25.02 10.02
N GLU A 110 1.96 24.96 11.33
CA GLU A 110 3.06 25.23 12.27
C GLU A 110 3.85 23.97 12.61
N SER A 111 3.16 22.87 12.89
CA SER A 111 3.80 21.59 13.27
C SER A 111 4.54 20.92 12.10
N ARG A 112 4.16 21.23 10.85
CA ARG A 112 4.69 20.60 9.64
C ARG A 112 4.61 19.07 9.69
N ALA A 113 3.61 18.55 10.39
CA ALA A 113 3.37 17.13 10.60
C ALA A 113 1.92 16.75 10.30
N VAL A 114 1.68 15.46 10.07
CA VAL A 114 0.32 14.93 9.88
C VAL A 114 -0.42 14.98 11.21
N GLU A 115 -1.50 15.76 11.27
CA GLU A 115 -2.37 15.95 12.46
C GLU A 115 -3.65 15.12 12.34
N GLY A 116 -4.01 14.68 11.15
CA GLY A 116 -5.17 13.85 10.90
C GLY A 116 -5.11 13.15 9.54
N SER A 117 -5.81 12.06 9.42
CA SER A 117 -5.96 11.37 8.15
C SER A 117 -7.29 10.62 8.04
N SER A 118 -7.74 10.44 6.80
CA SER A 118 -8.88 9.59 6.47
C SER A 118 -8.63 8.86 5.16
N TYR A 119 -9.32 7.74 4.91
CA TYR A 119 -9.16 7.00 3.67
C TYR A 119 -10.48 6.50 3.11
N ARG A 120 -10.47 6.20 1.82
CA ARG A 120 -11.52 5.46 1.12
C ARG A 120 -10.87 4.35 0.31
N ALA A 121 -11.38 3.14 0.46
CA ALA A 121 -11.05 2.00 -0.39
C ALA A 121 -12.25 1.78 -1.34
N VAL A 122 -12.09 2.15 -2.60
CA VAL A 122 -13.15 2.07 -3.60
C VAL A 122 -12.95 0.80 -4.42
N PRO A 123 -13.92 -0.14 -4.40
CA PRO A 123 -13.82 -1.36 -5.19
C PRO A 123 -13.85 -1.07 -6.69
N TYR A 124 -12.92 -1.67 -7.41
CA TYR A 124 -12.80 -1.62 -8.86
C TYR A 124 -12.52 -3.01 -9.43
N LYS A 125 -12.66 -3.15 -10.72
CA LYS A 125 -12.22 -4.32 -11.50
C LYS A 125 -11.22 -3.87 -12.55
N VAL A 126 -10.23 -4.72 -12.84
CA VAL A 126 -9.23 -4.48 -13.88
C VAL A 126 -9.82 -4.47 -15.30
N SER A 127 -11.03 -4.97 -15.46
CA SER A 127 -11.71 -5.15 -16.74
C SER A 127 -13.19 -4.84 -16.62
N SER A 128 -13.77 -4.25 -17.68
CA SER A 128 -15.21 -4.02 -17.78
C SER A 128 -16.00 -5.29 -18.18
N VAL A 129 -15.32 -6.37 -18.55
CA VAL A 129 -15.92 -7.65 -18.93
C VAL A 129 -15.35 -8.81 -18.10
N THR A 130 -16.13 -9.89 -17.96
CA THR A 130 -15.80 -11.01 -17.08
C THR A 130 -14.90 -12.06 -17.74
N TYR A 131 -14.97 -12.22 -19.06
CA TYR A 131 -14.37 -13.33 -19.81
C TYR A 131 -12.93 -13.05 -20.30
N ARG A 132 -12.46 -11.81 -20.15
CA ARG A 132 -11.07 -11.41 -20.51
C ARG A 132 -10.67 -10.14 -19.75
N ASN A 133 -9.43 -9.71 -19.91
CA ASN A 133 -9.01 -8.37 -19.57
C ASN A 133 -9.12 -7.50 -20.84
N ASP A 134 -10.00 -6.50 -20.82
CA ASP A 134 -10.15 -5.51 -21.89
C ASP A 134 -9.39 -4.22 -21.60
N TYR A 135 -8.59 -4.22 -20.50
CA TYR A 135 -7.75 -3.10 -20.05
C TYR A 135 -8.53 -1.82 -19.77
N ARG A 136 -9.79 -1.97 -19.35
CA ARG A 136 -10.67 -0.87 -18.96
C ARG A 136 -11.09 -1.04 -17.50
N PRO A 137 -10.33 -0.49 -16.55
CA PRO A 137 -10.74 -0.51 -15.15
C PRO A 137 -12.14 0.10 -14.99
N THR A 138 -12.98 -0.55 -14.22
CA THR A 138 -14.35 -0.14 -14.00
C THR A 138 -14.73 -0.26 -12.52
N PRO A 139 -15.63 0.60 -11.99
CA PRO A 139 -16.19 0.40 -10.66
C PRO A 139 -16.80 -0.99 -10.51
N ALA A 140 -16.61 -1.63 -9.33
CA ALA A 140 -17.14 -2.96 -9.03
C ALA A 140 -18.61 -2.91 -8.60
#